data_0432400d5db87fd354eaea06a204c965
#
_entry.id   0432400d5db87fd354eaea06a204c965
#
_cell.length_a   1.000
_cell.length_b   1.000
_cell.length_c   1.000
_cell.angle_alpha   90.00
_cell.angle_beta   90.00
_cell.angle_gamma   90.00
#
_symmetry.space_group_name_H-M   'P 1'
#
loop_
_entity.id
_entity.type
_entity.pdbx_description
1 polymer ?
#
loop_
_entity_poly.entity_id
_entity_poly.type
_entity_poly.pdbx_seq_one_letter_code
_entity_poly.pdbx_strand_id
1 'polypeptide(L)'
;MRKFFILIILLTIQTSVSQELFLITDPASNVPANSLGVNLLQSRFKEEFKSGYSYHLMPEVTYGINKNLMVRASAFVSNRSNDLVTEGGSFYAKYRFYSTDDLNSHFRLAAFGRYSFNNADIHQEQIEIMGHNTGFESGIVATKLIKKLAISSSISFEKAFDNKPDYPFPNELGDNATNYTLSFGKLMYPKKYTSFKQTNINLMVEFAGQTINENGKSYLDVVPVIQFIFNSQARVDVAYRHELMSSMVRSAPNGFYFNLYYTFFNLKKQ
;
A
#
# COMPACT_ATOMS: atom_id res chain seq x y z
N MET A 1 -29.74 57.72 -4.62
CA MET A 1 -29.18 56.79 -3.60
C MET A 1 -28.89 55.46 -4.27
N ARG A 2 -27.62 55.26 -4.69
CA ARG A 2 -27.18 54.02 -5.35
C ARG A 2 -26.72 53.04 -4.26
N LYS A 3 -27.44 51.95 -4.12
CA LYS A 3 -27.07 50.86 -3.24
C LYS A 3 -25.91 50.07 -3.87
N PHE A 4 -24.74 50.17 -3.29
CA PHE A 4 -23.58 49.32 -3.60
C PHE A 4 -23.84 47.94 -3.00
N PHE A 5 -24.12 46.96 -3.86
CA PHE A 5 -24.09 45.54 -3.49
C PHE A 5 -22.62 45.09 -3.53
N ILE A 6 -22.01 44.97 -2.36
CA ILE A 6 -20.72 44.31 -2.21
C ILE A 6 -20.97 42.80 -2.23
N LEU A 7 -20.75 42.17 -3.38
CA LEU A 7 -20.72 40.72 -3.52
C LEU A 7 -19.41 40.21 -2.91
N ILE A 8 -19.44 39.79 -1.66
CA ILE A 8 -18.35 39.08 -1.04
C ILE A 8 -18.34 37.69 -1.66
N ILE A 9 -17.49 37.50 -2.67
CA ILE A 9 -17.13 36.16 -3.16
C ILE A 9 -16.26 35.52 -2.07
N LEU A 10 -16.86 34.72 -1.23
CA LEU A 10 -16.15 33.78 -0.39
C LEU A 10 -15.41 32.80 -1.32
N LEU A 11 -14.18 33.14 -1.63
CA LEU A 11 -13.20 32.19 -2.16
C LEU A 11 -12.98 31.14 -1.08
N THR A 12 -13.74 30.06 -1.15
CA THR A 12 -13.41 28.82 -0.43
C THR A 12 -12.07 28.35 -1.00
N ILE A 13 -11.00 28.71 -0.31
CA ILE A 13 -9.67 28.10 -0.56
C ILE A 13 -9.83 26.65 -0.16
N GLN A 14 -10.15 25.79 -1.13
CA GLN A 14 -10.02 24.37 -0.94
C GLN A 14 -8.52 24.09 -0.84
N THR A 15 -8.06 23.86 0.37
CA THR A 15 -6.73 23.34 0.61
C THR A 15 -6.62 22.00 -0.07
N SER A 16 -5.87 21.96 -1.18
CA SER A 16 -5.51 20.72 -1.84
C SER A 16 -4.69 19.90 -0.86
N VAL A 17 -5.29 18.90 -0.25
CA VAL A 17 -4.58 17.92 0.55
C VAL A 17 -3.82 17.06 -0.44
N SER A 18 -2.49 17.25 -0.51
CA SER A 18 -1.61 16.32 -1.21
C SER A 18 -1.84 14.94 -0.59
N GLN A 19 -2.30 13.99 -1.39
CA GLN A 19 -2.51 12.63 -0.93
C GLN A 19 -1.15 11.95 -0.87
N GLU A 20 -0.75 11.53 0.31
CA GLU A 20 0.46 10.74 0.53
C GLU A 20 0.15 9.33 0.06
N LEU A 21 0.77 8.91 -1.03
CA LEU A 21 0.50 7.61 -1.64
C LEU A 21 1.84 6.92 -1.86
N PHE A 22 2.08 5.87 -1.11
CA PHE A 22 3.20 4.96 -1.31
C PHE A 22 2.72 3.65 -1.95
N LEU A 23 3.63 2.85 -2.44
CA LEU A 23 3.31 1.56 -3.07
C LEU A 23 3.33 0.41 -2.06
N ILE A 24 4.36 0.37 -1.22
CA ILE A 24 4.59 -0.69 -0.23
C ILE A 24 3.99 -0.30 1.13
N THR A 25 4.34 0.88 1.63
CA THR A 25 3.81 1.39 2.91
C THR A 25 2.42 1.97 2.70
N ASP A 26 1.39 1.38 3.30
CA ASP A 26 0.06 2.02 3.32
C ASP A 26 0.08 3.20 4.32
N PRO A 27 0.05 4.47 3.86
CA PRO A 27 0.23 5.62 4.73
C PRO A 27 -0.92 5.77 5.73
N ALA A 28 -0.73 6.56 6.79
CA ALA A 28 -1.77 6.83 7.79
C ALA A 28 -2.98 7.61 7.25
N SER A 29 -2.89 8.13 6.04
CA SER A 29 -3.98 8.81 5.33
C SER A 29 -4.97 7.79 4.77
N ASN A 30 -6.26 8.10 4.85
CA ASN A 30 -7.33 7.28 4.30
C ASN A 30 -7.82 7.83 2.96
N VAL A 31 -8.45 6.97 2.14
CA VAL A 31 -9.26 7.45 1.02
C VAL A 31 -10.40 8.34 1.56
N PRO A 32 -10.83 9.36 0.82
CA PRO A 32 -11.90 10.26 1.28
C PRO A 32 -13.17 9.52 1.67
N ALA A 33 -13.90 10.06 2.61
CA ALA A 33 -15.20 9.51 3.02
C ALA A 33 -16.16 9.40 1.82
N ASN A 34 -16.93 8.30 1.76
CA ASN A 34 -17.86 7.99 0.66
C ASN A 34 -17.18 7.91 -0.73
N SER A 35 -15.90 7.57 -0.78
CA SER A 35 -15.15 7.35 -2.02
C SER A 35 -14.76 5.88 -2.15
N LEU A 36 -14.70 5.41 -3.40
CA LEU A 36 -14.26 4.07 -3.75
C LEU A 36 -12.94 4.17 -4.51
N GLY A 37 -11.93 3.48 -4.01
CA GLY A 37 -10.68 3.24 -4.72
C GLY A 37 -10.71 1.88 -5.39
N VAL A 38 -10.32 1.80 -6.64
CA VAL A 38 -10.09 0.54 -7.35
C VAL A 38 -8.61 0.48 -7.71
N ASN A 39 -7.95 -0.59 -7.32
CA ASN A 39 -6.54 -0.82 -7.52
C ASN A 39 -6.28 -2.10 -8.29
N LEU A 40 -5.27 -2.11 -9.12
CA LEU A 40 -4.78 -3.27 -9.83
C LEU A 40 -3.26 -3.31 -9.73
N LEU A 41 -2.77 -3.98 -8.68
CA LEU A 41 -1.35 -4.19 -8.47
C LEU A 41 -0.91 -5.44 -9.21
N GLN A 42 0.13 -5.31 -10.01
CA GLN A 42 0.78 -6.38 -10.73
C GLN A 42 2.23 -6.45 -10.28
N SER A 43 2.74 -7.65 -10.09
CA SER A 43 4.15 -7.88 -9.83
C SER A 43 4.70 -8.96 -10.75
N ARG A 44 5.95 -8.81 -11.16
CA ARG A 44 6.69 -9.76 -11.96
C ARG A 44 8.07 -9.91 -11.37
N PHE A 45 8.29 -11.00 -10.65
CA PHE A 45 9.52 -11.27 -9.93
C PHE A 45 10.28 -12.43 -10.55
N LYS A 46 11.60 -12.30 -10.54
CA LYS A 46 12.47 -13.38 -10.98
C LYS A 46 12.48 -14.49 -9.92
N GLU A 47 12.17 -15.70 -10.33
CA GLU A 47 12.28 -16.91 -9.48
C GLU A 47 13.74 -17.21 -9.19
N GLU A 48 14.06 -17.56 -7.95
CA GLU A 48 15.42 -17.97 -7.57
C GLU A 48 15.68 -19.45 -7.78
N PHE A 49 14.67 -20.29 -7.54
CA PHE A 49 14.81 -21.74 -7.55
C PHE A 49 14.33 -22.40 -8.85
N LYS A 50 13.66 -21.63 -9.72
CA LYS A 50 13.15 -22.09 -11.02
C LYS A 50 13.56 -21.09 -12.09
N SER A 51 13.74 -21.59 -13.33
CA SER A 51 13.89 -20.70 -14.47
C SER A 51 12.54 -20.05 -14.80
N GLY A 52 12.43 -18.73 -14.68
CA GLY A 52 11.20 -18.02 -15.01
C GLY A 52 10.90 -16.81 -14.15
N TYR A 53 9.65 -16.39 -14.23
CA TYR A 53 9.13 -15.26 -13.48
C TYR A 53 7.83 -15.65 -12.81
N SER A 54 7.73 -15.35 -11.53
CA SER A 54 6.48 -15.33 -10.80
C SER A 54 5.70 -14.08 -11.18
N TYR A 55 4.44 -14.24 -11.56
CA TYR A 55 3.52 -13.14 -11.85
C TYR A 55 2.37 -13.18 -10.87
N HIS A 56 2.12 -12.05 -10.21
CA HIS A 56 0.99 -11.87 -9.31
C HIS A 56 0.15 -10.69 -9.77
N LEU A 57 -1.15 -10.86 -9.69
CA LEU A 57 -2.15 -9.85 -9.95
C LEU A 57 -3.04 -9.72 -8.72
N MET A 58 -3.12 -8.53 -8.15
CA MET A 58 -3.91 -8.24 -6.96
C MET A 58 -4.90 -7.10 -7.25
N PRO A 59 -6.11 -7.42 -7.71
CA PRO A 59 -7.20 -6.47 -7.76
C PRO A 59 -7.69 -6.16 -6.34
N GLU A 60 -7.89 -4.87 -6.05
CA GLU A 60 -8.32 -4.38 -4.75
C GLU A 60 -9.44 -3.35 -4.89
N VAL A 61 -10.36 -3.37 -3.94
CA VAL A 61 -11.40 -2.36 -3.79
C VAL A 61 -11.32 -1.79 -2.39
N THR A 62 -11.13 -0.46 -2.29
CA THR A 62 -11.04 0.28 -1.03
C THR A 62 -12.23 1.22 -0.88
N TYR A 63 -12.88 1.21 0.27
CA TYR A 63 -13.99 2.13 0.58
C TYR A 63 -13.68 2.99 1.81
N GLY A 64 -13.80 4.30 1.65
CA GLY A 64 -13.71 5.26 2.74
C GLY A 64 -15.06 5.37 3.47
N ILE A 65 -15.18 4.73 4.63
CA ILE A 65 -16.40 4.78 5.44
C ILE A 65 -16.61 6.19 5.99
N ASN A 66 -15.56 6.75 6.56
CA ASN A 66 -15.54 8.14 7.06
C ASN A 66 -14.09 8.66 7.00
N LYS A 67 -13.86 9.87 7.52
CA LYS A 67 -12.52 10.49 7.52
C LYS A 67 -11.45 9.68 8.27
N ASN A 68 -11.86 8.83 9.20
CA ASN A 68 -10.95 8.10 10.08
C ASN A 68 -10.86 6.60 9.76
N LEU A 69 -11.89 6.02 9.12
CA LEU A 69 -11.98 4.59 8.88
C LEU A 69 -12.13 4.28 7.40
N MET A 70 -11.29 3.38 6.91
CA MET A 70 -11.42 2.77 5.60
C MET A 70 -11.32 1.25 5.68
N VAL A 71 -11.91 0.58 4.70
CA VAL A 71 -11.82 -0.88 4.52
C VAL A 71 -11.40 -1.19 3.11
N ARG A 72 -10.74 -2.35 2.92
CA ARG A 72 -10.27 -2.83 1.62
C ARG A 72 -10.52 -4.33 1.52
N ALA A 73 -10.90 -4.79 0.34
CA ALA A 73 -10.93 -6.19 -0.04
C ALA A 73 -10.01 -6.41 -1.24
N SER A 74 -9.25 -7.49 -1.24
CA SER A 74 -8.31 -7.85 -2.30
C SER A 74 -8.51 -9.30 -2.70
N ALA A 75 -8.25 -9.62 -3.99
CA ALA A 75 -8.13 -11.01 -4.44
C ALA A 75 -6.68 -11.25 -4.90
N PHE A 76 -6.23 -12.51 -4.80
CA PHE A 76 -4.89 -12.94 -5.19
C PHE A 76 -4.97 -13.87 -6.39
N VAL A 77 -4.25 -13.53 -7.45
CA VAL A 77 -4.16 -14.32 -8.68
C VAL A 77 -2.68 -14.46 -9.03
N SER A 78 -2.22 -15.66 -9.33
CA SER A 78 -0.82 -15.91 -9.72
C SER A 78 -0.71 -16.90 -10.88
N ASN A 79 0.50 -17.00 -11.44
CA ASN A 79 0.83 -18.02 -12.45
C ASN A 79 1.57 -19.22 -11.86
N ARG A 80 1.43 -19.49 -10.56
CA ARG A 80 2.20 -20.51 -9.83
C ARG A 80 2.04 -21.93 -10.41
N SER A 81 0.85 -22.23 -10.95
CA SER A 81 0.54 -23.54 -11.59
C SER A 81 0.78 -23.57 -13.09
N ASN A 82 1.57 -22.66 -13.68
CA ASN A 82 1.74 -22.38 -15.10
C ASN A 82 0.54 -21.73 -15.80
N ASP A 83 -0.62 -21.71 -15.15
CA ASP A 83 -1.83 -21.00 -15.56
C ASP A 83 -2.16 -19.91 -14.53
N LEU A 84 -2.93 -18.90 -14.92
CA LEU A 84 -3.44 -17.89 -13.99
C LEU A 84 -4.54 -18.52 -13.12
N VAL A 85 -4.24 -18.65 -11.83
CA VAL A 85 -5.17 -19.22 -10.84
C VAL A 85 -5.46 -18.23 -9.73
N THR A 86 -6.68 -18.28 -9.20
CA THR A 86 -7.05 -17.53 -8.00
C THR A 86 -6.56 -18.28 -6.78
N GLU A 87 -5.73 -17.65 -5.98
CA GLU A 87 -5.13 -18.25 -4.78
C GLU A 87 -5.85 -17.89 -3.48
N GLY A 88 -6.60 -16.79 -3.47
CA GLY A 88 -7.27 -16.35 -2.26
C GLY A 88 -7.65 -14.89 -2.27
N GLY A 89 -7.67 -14.29 -1.07
CA GLY A 89 -7.98 -12.89 -0.91
C GLY A 89 -7.76 -12.39 0.51
N SER A 90 -7.99 -11.10 0.72
CA SER A 90 -7.85 -10.50 2.03
C SER A 90 -8.89 -9.43 2.32
N PHE A 91 -9.11 -9.20 3.62
CA PHE A 91 -9.84 -8.06 4.14
C PHE A 91 -8.91 -7.23 5.01
N TYR A 92 -8.96 -5.92 4.83
CA TYR A 92 -8.13 -4.95 5.52
C TYR A 92 -8.98 -3.81 6.07
N ALA A 93 -8.66 -3.36 7.28
CA ALA A 93 -9.27 -2.18 7.88
C ALA A 93 -8.17 -1.28 8.46
N LYS A 94 -8.31 0.05 8.28
CA LYS A 94 -7.39 1.03 8.86
C LYS A 94 -8.16 2.15 9.53
N TYR A 95 -7.80 2.43 10.79
CA TYR A 95 -8.36 3.47 11.61
C TYR A 95 -7.31 4.53 11.95
N ARG A 96 -7.51 5.74 11.42
CA ARG A 96 -6.69 6.90 11.75
C ARG A 96 -7.17 7.51 13.06
N PHE A 97 -6.41 7.30 14.12
CA PHE A 97 -6.78 7.77 15.45
C PHE A 97 -6.17 9.13 15.82
N TYR A 98 -5.16 9.59 15.08
CA TYR A 98 -4.53 10.89 15.32
C TYR A 98 -4.23 11.61 14.01
N SER A 99 -4.50 12.93 13.98
CA SER A 99 -4.16 13.81 12.85
C SER A 99 -3.95 15.23 13.36
N THR A 100 -2.82 15.82 13.00
CA THR A 100 -2.58 17.26 13.08
C THR A 100 -2.37 17.76 11.66
N ASP A 101 -3.20 18.70 11.24
CA ASP A 101 -3.15 19.27 9.90
C ASP A 101 -2.85 20.78 10.03
N ASP A 102 -1.72 21.19 9.46
CA ASP A 102 -1.28 22.58 9.33
C ASP A 102 -1.13 22.93 7.86
N LEU A 103 -0.99 24.21 7.51
CA LEU A 103 -0.97 24.71 6.12
C LEU A 103 0.04 23.99 5.21
N ASN A 104 1.19 23.60 5.74
CA ASN A 104 2.28 22.98 4.97
C ASN A 104 2.85 21.71 5.61
N SER A 105 2.18 21.17 6.61
CA SER A 105 2.67 20.02 7.36
C SER A 105 1.51 19.24 7.96
N HIS A 106 1.52 17.92 7.78
CA HIS A 106 0.56 17.02 8.42
C HIS A 106 1.33 15.95 9.18
N PHE A 107 0.78 15.54 10.32
CA PHE A 107 1.25 14.34 11.00
C PHE A 107 0.06 13.47 11.35
N ARG A 108 0.11 12.19 10.97
CA ARG A 108 -1.00 11.26 11.13
C ARG A 108 -0.51 9.94 11.66
N LEU A 109 -1.34 9.34 12.53
CA LEU A 109 -1.15 8.00 13.05
C LEU A 109 -2.40 7.18 12.77
N ALA A 110 -2.20 5.94 12.31
CA ALA A 110 -3.27 4.99 12.11
C ALA A 110 -2.87 3.60 12.62
N ALA A 111 -3.85 2.84 13.08
CA ALA A 111 -3.74 1.41 13.33
C ALA A 111 -4.44 0.66 12.20
N PHE A 112 -3.95 -0.52 11.87
CA PHE A 112 -4.53 -1.35 10.83
C PHE A 112 -4.52 -2.82 11.21
N GLY A 113 -5.42 -3.56 10.55
CA GLY A 113 -5.48 -5.00 10.64
C GLY A 113 -5.88 -5.61 9.31
N ARG A 114 -5.35 -6.79 9.03
CA ARG A 114 -5.62 -7.59 7.84
C ARG A 114 -5.86 -9.03 8.23
N TYR A 115 -6.77 -9.67 7.53
CA TYR A 115 -6.91 -11.12 7.50
C TYR A 115 -6.88 -11.59 6.06
N SER A 116 -6.08 -12.61 5.78
CA SER A 116 -5.93 -13.20 4.46
C SER A 116 -6.21 -14.69 4.52
N PHE A 117 -6.72 -15.22 3.43
CA PHE A 117 -6.85 -16.65 3.18
C PHE A 117 -6.20 -16.96 1.84
N ASN A 118 -5.46 -18.08 1.80
CA ASN A 118 -4.73 -18.51 0.63
C ASN A 118 -4.84 -20.03 0.47
N ASN A 119 -4.72 -20.51 -0.75
CA ASN A 119 -4.79 -21.93 -1.06
C ASN A 119 -3.51 -22.46 -1.72
N ALA A 120 -2.46 -21.65 -1.72
CA ALA A 120 -1.18 -22.00 -2.31
C ALA A 120 -0.33 -22.85 -1.37
N ASP A 121 0.64 -23.55 -1.93
CA ASP A 121 1.65 -24.30 -1.21
C ASP A 121 2.67 -23.35 -0.54
N ILE A 122 3.09 -23.66 0.67
CA ILE A 122 4.03 -22.86 1.47
C ILE A 122 5.42 -23.46 1.31
N HIS A 123 6.34 -22.72 0.65
CA HIS A 123 7.69 -23.21 0.31
C HIS A 123 8.79 -22.19 0.55
N GLN A 124 8.49 -21.09 1.25
CA GLN A 124 9.47 -20.06 1.61
C GLN A 124 9.39 -19.72 3.10
N GLU A 125 10.47 -19.19 3.65
CA GLU A 125 10.51 -18.75 5.06
C GLU A 125 9.88 -17.36 5.26
N GLN A 126 9.91 -16.52 4.22
CA GLN A 126 9.22 -15.24 4.26
C GLN A 126 7.72 -15.45 4.46
N ILE A 127 7.14 -14.77 5.45
CA ILE A 127 5.69 -14.70 5.62
C ILE A 127 5.15 -13.58 4.73
N GLU A 128 4.20 -13.86 3.87
CA GLU A 128 3.60 -12.88 2.97
C GLU A 128 2.08 -13.04 2.97
N ILE A 129 1.45 -12.31 3.89
CA ILE A 129 -0.02 -12.30 4.06
C ILE A 129 -0.72 -11.67 2.84
N MET A 130 0.01 -10.92 2.01
CA MET A 130 -0.51 -10.34 0.77
C MET A 130 -0.25 -11.21 -0.46
N GLY A 131 -0.66 -12.48 -0.41
CA GLY A 131 -0.66 -13.31 -1.62
C GLY A 131 -0.13 -14.74 -1.47
N HIS A 132 0.54 -15.09 -0.36
CA HIS A 132 1.12 -16.42 -0.19
C HIS A 132 0.61 -17.17 1.05
N ASN A 133 0.33 -16.44 2.14
CA ASN A 133 -0.02 -17.06 3.41
C ASN A 133 -1.44 -16.70 3.84
N THR A 134 -2.15 -17.69 4.37
CA THR A 134 -3.30 -17.47 5.24
C THR A 134 -2.80 -16.95 6.57
N GLY A 135 -3.48 -15.95 7.16
CA GLY A 135 -3.06 -15.42 8.43
C GLY A 135 -3.64 -14.06 8.73
N PHE A 136 -3.13 -13.44 9.78
CA PHE A 136 -3.49 -12.06 10.10
C PHE A 136 -2.24 -11.17 10.25
N GLU A 137 -2.46 -9.89 10.00
CA GLU A 137 -1.50 -8.82 10.25
C GLU A 137 -2.17 -7.74 11.09
N SER A 138 -1.44 -7.15 12.04
CA SER A 138 -1.88 -5.96 12.76
C SER A 138 -0.71 -5.04 13.03
N GLY A 139 -0.92 -3.73 12.90
CA GLY A 139 0.18 -2.79 13.06
C GLY A 139 -0.26 -1.35 13.19
N ILE A 140 0.74 -0.49 13.24
CA ILE A 140 0.60 0.96 13.28
C ILE A 140 1.44 1.59 12.18
N VAL A 141 0.97 2.72 11.68
CA VAL A 141 1.67 3.52 10.69
C VAL A 141 1.66 4.98 11.10
N ALA A 142 2.81 5.64 10.95
CA ALA A 142 3.00 7.06 11.13
C ALA A 142 3.35 7.70 9.78
N THR A 143 2.71 8.82 9.46
CA THR A 143 3.00 9.56 8.22
C THR A 143 3.16 11.04 8.52
N LYS A 144 4.24 11.62 8.04
CA LYS A 144 4.56 13.05 8.13
C LYS A 144 4.69 13.62 6.72
N LEU A 145 3.90 14.64 6.44
CA LEU A 145 4.07 15.48 5.26
C LEU A 145 4.70 16.80 5.66
N ILE A 146 5.74 17.23 4.95
CA ILE A 146 6.39 18.52 5.11
C ILE A 146 6.50 19.14 3.73
N LYS A 147 5.66 20.13 3.43
CA LYS A 147 5.56 20.73 2.10
C LYS A 147 5.29 19.69 1.01
N LYS A 148 6.31 19.31 0.24
CA LYS A 148 6.25 18.33 -0.86
C LYS A 148 6.94 16.99 -0.53
N LEU A 149 7.47 16.85 0.69
CA LEU A 149 8.14 15.65 1.16
C LEU A 149 7.20 14.90 2.10
N ALA A 150 6.88 13.66 1.75
CA ALA A 150 6.17 12.73 2.60
C ALA A 150 7.16 11.69 3.15
N ILE A 151 7.02 11.37 4.42
CA ILE A 151 7.77 10.32 5.11
C ILE A 151 6.74 9.45 5.81
N SER A 152 6.80 8.14 5.59
CA SER A 152 5.92 7.18 6.28
C SER A 152 6.74 6.02 6.81
N SER A 153 6.34 5.52 7.98
CA SER A 153 6.95 4.33 8.57
C SER A 153 5.87 3.50 9.25
N SER A 154 5.97 2.19 9.13
CA SER A 154 5.07 1.26 9.80
C SER A 154 5.83 0.16 10.51
N ILE A 155 5.19 -0.39 11.53
CA ILE A 155 5.57 -1.63 12.17
C ILE A 155 4.32 -2.48 12.33
N SER A 156 4.41 -3.77 11.99
CA SER A 156 3.32 -4.73 12.14
C SER A 156 3.82 -6.09 12.59
N PHE A 157 2.90 -6.82 13.18
CA PHE A 157 3.06 -8.22 13.53
C PHE A 157 2.21 -9.06 12.58
N GLU A 158 2.79 -10.12 12.06
CA GLU A 158 2.12 -11.14 11.24
C GLU A 158 2.13 -12.49 11.92
N LYS A 159 1.04 -13.22 11.76
CA LYS A 159 0.91 -14.63 12.14
C LYS A 159 0.36 -15.40 10.96
N ALA A 160 1.13 -16.36 10.47
CA ALA A 160 0.72 -17.26 9.43
C ALA A 160 -0.01 -18.48 10.01
N PHE A 161 -0.93 -19.04 9.22
CA PHE A 161 -1.71 -20.25 9.49
C PHE A 161 -1.58 -21.22 8.32
N ASP A 162 -2.15 -22.40 8.46
CA ASP A 162 -2.32 -23.35 7.37
C ASP A 162 -3.09 -22.72 6.22
N ASN A 163 -2.61 -22.88 5.00
CA ASN A 163 -3.32 -22.38 3.82
C ASN A 163 -4.55 -23.22 3.51
N LYS A 164 -4.41 -24.55 3.62
CA LYS A 164 -5.48 -25.54 3.50
C LYS A 164 -5.17 -26.73 4.40
N PRO A 165 -6.15 -27.61 4.70
CA PRO A 165 -5.87 -28.86 5.41
C PRO A 165 -4.78 -29.72 4.76
N ASP A 166 -4.72 -29.71 3.42
CA ASP A 166 -3.72 -30.44 2.63
C ASP A 166 -2.37 -29.69 2.49
N TYR A 167 -2.32 -28.42 2.90
CA TYR A 167 -1.12 -27.57 2.88
C TYR A 167 -0.92 -26.91 4.25
N PRO A 168 -0.56 -27.69 5.28
CA PRO A 168 -0.29 -27.16 6.61
C PRO A 168 0.95 -26.24 6.56
N PHE A 169 1.01 -25.31 7.50
CA PHE A 169 2.20 -24.50 7.69
C PHE A 169 3.34 -25.41 8.15
N PRO A 170 4.52 -25.39 7.47
CA PRO A 170 5.62 -26.29 7.81
C PRO A 170 6.13 -26.04 9.23
N ASN A 171 6.20 -27.07 10.07
CA ASN A 171 6.60 -26.96 11.49
C ASN A 171 8.03 -26.45 11.70
N GLU A 172 8.88 -26.59 10.66
CA GLU A 172 10.28 -26.14 10.70
C GLU A 172 10.42 -24.65 10.44
N LEU A 173 9.37 -23.99 9.91
CA LEU A 173 9.36 -22.56 9.62
C LEU A 173 8.74 -21.80 10.79
N GLY A 174 9.29 -20.60 11.05
CA GLY A 174 8.66 -19.66 11.96
C GLY A 174 7.37 -19.09 11.36
N ASP A 175 6.30 -19.07 12.13
CA ASP A 175 4.98 -18.65 11.69
C ASP A 175 4.60 -17.23 12.17
N ASN A 176 5.50 -16.57 12.91
CA ASN A 176 5.32 -15.21 13.40
C ASN A 176 6.43 -14.29 12.87
N ALA A 177 6.06 -13.12 12.39
CA ALA A 177 7.01 -12.14 11.90
C ALA A 177 6.69 -10.72 12.38
N THR A 178 7.73 -9.93 12.46
CA THR A 178 7.63 -8.48 12.61
C THR A 178 8.05 -7.82 11.31
N ASN A 179 7.14 -7.05 10.71
CA ASN A 179 7.41 -6.25 9.51
C ASN A 179 7.70 -4.80 9.89
N TYR A 180 8.54 -4.16 9.10
CA TYR A 180 8.83 -2.74 9.25
C TYR A 180 9.05 -2.12 7.88
N THR A 181 8.55 -0.89 7.72
CA THR A 181 8.72 -0.11 6.49
C THR A 181 9.19 1.30 6.79
N LEU A 182 9.90 1.88 5.83
CA LEU A 182 10.28 3.29 5.85
C LEU A 182 10.25 3.82 4.42
N SER A 183 9.42 4.84 4.17
CA SER A 183 9.17 5.37 2.84
C SER A 183 9.37 6.87 2.79
N PHE A 184 10.03 7.33 1.74
CA PHE A 184 10.26 8.73 1.43
C PHE A 184 9.69 9.02 0.04
N GLY A 185 8.84 10.03 -0.06
CA GLY A 185 8.23 10.44 -1.32
C GLY A 185 8.31 11.94 -1.52
N LYS A 186 8.63 12.38 -2.72
CA LYS A 186 8.71 13.79 -3.05
C LYS A 186 8.01 14.10 -4.35
N LEU A 187 7.13 15.11 -4.31
CA LEU A 187 6.53 15.67 -5.50
C LEU A 187 7.57 16.48 -6.27
N MET A 188 7.92 15.97 -7.46
CA MET A 188 8.91 16.60 -8.35
C MET A 188 8.26 17.55 -9.36
N TYR A 189 7.08 17.19 -9.86
CA TYR A 189 6.32 18.00 -10.82
C TYR A 189 4.83 17.99 -10.45
N PRO A 190 4.08 19.11 -10.55
CA PRO A 190 4.52 20.44 -10.99
C PRO A 190 5.31 21.20 -9.90
N LYS A 191 6.15 22.14 -10.33
CA LYS A 191 6.83 23.05 -9.39
C LYS A 191 5.83 23.97 -8.66
N LYS A 192 4.80 24.43 -9.37
CA LYS A 192 3.67 25.21 -8.84
C LYS A 192 2.36 24.62 -9.29
N TYR A 193 1.41 24.45 -8.38
CA TYR A 193 0.05 24.05 -8.70
C TYR A 193 -0.73 25.22 -9.27
N THR A 194 -1.38 25.00 -10.42
CA THR A 194 -2.30 25.96 -11.04
C THR A 194 -3.69 25.35 -11.25
N SER A 195 -3.81 24.02 -11.24
CA SER A 195 -5.06 23.30 -11.42
C SER A 195 -4.98 21.87 -10.86
N PHE A 196 -6.08 21.34 -10.36
CA PHE A 196 -6.19 19.90 -9.98
C PHE A 196 -6.09 18.93 -11.17
N LYS A 197 -6.25 19.44 -12.39
CA LYS A 197 -6.11 18.65 -13.62
C LYS A 197 -4.67 18.42 -14.05
N GLN A 198 -3.71 19.05 -13.38
CA GLN A 198 -2.31 18.85 -13.68
C GLN A 198 -1.86 17.42 -13.34
N THR A 199 -1.00 16.87 -14.19
CA THR A 199 -0.30 15.64 -13.87
C THR A 199 0.74 15.89 -12.80
N ASN A 200 0.76 15.05 -11.76
CA ASN A 200 1.77 15.06 -10.73
C ASN A 200 2.77 13.92 -10.97
N ILE A 201 4.04 14.19 -10.76
CA ILE A 201 5.10 13.17 -10.81
C ILE A 201 5.78 13.16 -9.45
N ASN A 202 5.69 12.03 -8.79
CA ASN A 202 6.38 11.75 -7.52
C ASN A 202 7.53 10.79 -7.77
N LEU A 203 8.64 11.03 -7.09
CA LEU A 203 9.70 10.02 -6.91
C LEU A 203 9.67 9.56 -5.46
N MET A 204 9.76 8.26 -5.28
CA MET A 204 9.74 7.65 -3.95
C MET A 204 10.84 6.61 -3.83
N VAL A 205 11.30 6.40 -2.60
CA VAL A 205 12.15 5.27 -2.22
C VAL A 205 11.53 4.68 -0.96
N GLU A 206 11.24 3.39 -1.02
CA GLU A 206 10.65 2.67 0.09
C GLU A 206 11.59 1.54 0.52
N PHE A 207 11.70 1.34 1.82
CA PHE A 207 12.40 0.21 2.43
C PHE A 207 11.36 -0.67 3.10
N ALA A 208 11.45 -1.98 2.87
CA ALA A 208 10.59 -2.97 3.49
C ALA A 208 11.44 -4.11 4.04
N GLY A 209 11.19 -4.49 5.28
CA GLY A 209 11.89 -5.59 5.92
C GLY A 209 10.96 -6.39 6.80
N GLN A 210 11.40 -7.62 7.07
CA GLN A 210 10.73 -8.56 7.95
C GLN A 210 11.76 -9.30 8.78
N THR A 211 11.39 -9.63 10.00
CA THR A 211 12.15 -10.52 10.87
C THR A 211 11.22 -11.61 11.39
N ILE A 212 11.60 -12.87 11.20
CA ILE A 212 10.91 -14.02 11.79
C ILE A 212 11.24 -14.08 13.27
N ASN A 213 10.23 -14.04 14.12
CA ASN A 213 10.43 -13.86 15.56
C ASN A 213 11.04 -15.09 16.25
N GLU A 214 10.79 -16.29 15.71
CA GLU A 214 11.25 -17.55 16.30
C GLU A 214 12.75 -17.80 16.09
N ASN A 215 13.31 -17.37 14.95
CA ASN A 215 14.69 -17.70 14.57
C ASN A 215 15.58 -16.50 14.26
N GLY A 216 14.99 -15.28 14.23
CA GLY A 216 15.71 -14.03 13.95
C GLY A 216 16.14 -13.84 12.50
N LYS A 217 15.80 -14.74 11.58
CA LYS A 217 16.06 -14.56 10.15
C LYS A 217 15.32 -13.34 9.64
N SER A 218 15.98 -12.57 8.78
CA SER A 218 15.45 -11.29 8.32
C SER A 218 15.82 -10.98 6.89
N TYR A 219 15.08 -10.08 6.26
CA TYR A 219 15.46 -9.45 5.01
C TYR A 219 15.22 -7.93 5.06
N LEU A 220 15.85 -7.23 4.15
CA LEU A 220 15.62 -5.82 3.86
C LEU A 220 15.67 -5.61 2.35
N ASP A 221 14.62 -5.01 1.82
CA ASP A 221 14.48 -4.62 0.42
C ASP A 221 14.47 -3.11 0.26
N VAL A 222 14.89 -2.63 -0.91
CA VAL A 222 14.69 -1.26 -1.37
C VAL A 222 13.81 -1.26 -2.62
N VAL A 223 12.87 -0.30 -2.67
CA VAL A 223 11.90 -0.18 -3.75
C VAL A 223 11.85 1.27 -4.23
N PRO A 224 12.66 1.66 -5.23
CA PRO A 224 12.46 2.93 -5.95
C PRO A 224 11.17 2.89 -6.76
N VAL A 225 10.40 3.99 -6.71
CA VAL A 225 9.10 4.12 -7.36
C VAL A 225 9.01 5.44 -8.10
N ILE A 226 8.49 5.39 -9.33
CA ILE A 226 8.02 6.56 -10.07
C ILE A 226 6.50 6.49 -10.13
N GLN A 227 5.86 7.56 -9.70
CA GLN A 227 4.40 7.66 -9.63
C GLN A 227 3.90 8.82 -10.48
N PHE A 228 2.89 8.55 -11.29
CA PHE A 228 2.15 9.53 -12.07
C PHE A 228 0.73 9.62 -11.54
N ILE A 229 0.25 10.83 -11.24
CA ILE A 229 -1.11 11.09 -10.80
C ILE A 229 -1.78 12.03 -11.79
N PHE A 230 -2.89 11.59 -12.36
CA PHE A 230 -3.67 12.33 -13.35
C PHE A 230 -4.99 12.80 -12.72
N ASN A 231 -5.32 14.06 -12.90
CA ASN A 231 -6.59 14.67 -12.43
C ASN A 231 -6.87 14.44 -10.95
N SER A 232 -5.84 14.18 -10.12
CA SER A 232 -5.99 13.78 -8.71
C SER A 232 -6.87 12.55 -8.47
N GLN A 233 -7.13 11.74 -9.50
CA GLN A 233 -8.04 10.57 -9.46
C GLN A 233 -7.37 9.28 -9.91
N ALA A 234 -6.67 9.32 -11.06
CA ALA A 234 -5.98 8.17 -11.61
C ALA A 234 -4.51 8.20 -11.23
N ARG A 235 -3.94 7.05 -10.93
CA ARG A 235 -2.54 6.89 -10.55
C ARG A 235 -1.93 5.70 -11.27
N VAL A 236 -0.70 5.87 -11.71
CA VAL A 236 0.15 4.82 -12.27
C VAL A 236 1.45 4.82 -11.51
N ASP A 237 1.84 3.68 -10.94
CA ASP A 237 3.12 3.50 -10.27
C ASP A 237 3.93 2.45 -11.03
N VAL A 238 5.23 2.71 -11.19
CA VAL A 238 6.22 1.77 -11.70
C VAL A 238 7.34 1.68 -10.69
N ALA A 239 7.67 0.48 -10.24
CA ALA A 239 8.68 0.27 -9.23
C ALA A 239 9.52 -0.98 -9.49
N TYR A 240 10.70 -1.01 -8.89
CA TYR A 240 11.57 -2.17 -8.87
C TYR A 240 11.92 -2.53 -7.43
N ARG A 241 11.62 -3.77 -7.02
CA ARG A 241 12.04 -4.32 -5.72
C ARG A 241 13.41 -4.95 -5.86
N HIS A 242 14.32 -4.56 -5.02
CA HIS A 242 15.67 -5.10 -4.94
C HIS A 242 15.99 -5.52 -3.52
N GLU A 243 16.37 -6.78 -3.35
CA GLU A 243 16.86 -7.29 -2.09
C GLU A 243 18.22 -6.69 -1.77
N LEU A 244 18.35 -6.02 -0.62
CA LEU A 244 19.62 -5.51 -0.12
C LEU A 244 20.35 -6.56 0.72
N MET A 245 19.60 -7.29 1.54
CA MET A 245 20.12 -8.38 2.35
C MET A 245 19.00 -9.35 2.73
N SER A 246 19.33 -10.63 2.85
CA SER A 246 18.44 -11.66 3.37
C SER A 246 19.23 -12.77 4.04
N SER A 247 18.73 -13.26 5.16
CA SER A 247 19.18 -14.50 5.83
C SER A 247 18.11 -15.60 5.79
N MET A 248 16.99 -15.34 5.10
CA MET A 248 15.88 -16.28 4.94
C MET A 248 15.71 -16.72 3.48
N VAL A 249 15.07 -17.86 3.31
CA VAL A 249 14.72 -18.39 1.98
C VAL A 249 13.50 -17.64 1.43
N ARG A 250 13.67 -17.05 0.25
CA ARG A 250 12.63 -16.30 -0.48
C ARG A 250 12.58 -16.80 -1.92
N SER A 251 11.39 -17.03 -2.43
CA SER A 251 11.22 -17.59 -3.78
C SER A 251 11.45 -16.58 -4.89
N ALA A 252 11.12 -15.32 -4.67
CA ALA A 252 11.18 -14.27 -5.69
C ALA A 252 11.42 -12.87 -5.08
N PRO A 253 12.65 -12.56 -4.59
CA PRO A 253 12.92 -11.31 -3.89
C PRO A 253 13.04 -10.08 -4.80
N ASN A 254 13.39 -10.26 -6.09
CA ASN A 254 13.71 -9.18 -7.02
C ASN A 254 12.72 -9.12 -8.19
N GLY A 255 12.21 -7.94 -8.51
CA GLY A 255 11.30 -7.79 -9.63
C GLY A 255 10.62 -6.44 -9.73
N PHE A 256 9.68 -6.36 -10.67
CA PHE A 256 8.96 -5.13 -10.99
C PHE A 256 7.56 -5.15 -10.41
N TYR A 257 7.11 -3.96 -10.00
CA TYR A 257 5.71 -3.65 -9.74
C TYR A 257 5.18 -2.70 -10.81
N PHE A 258 3.94 -2.94 -11.21
CA PHE A 258 3.14 -2.02 -11.98
C PHE A 258 1.78 -1.89 -11.31
N ASN A 259 1.37 -0.67 -11.00
CA ASN A 259 0.15 -0.42 -10.26
C ASN A 259 -0.73 0.59 -10.98
N LEU A 260 -2.02 0.26 -11.10
CA LEU A 260 -3.05 1.15 -11.62
C LEU A 260 -4.07 1.40 -10.52
N TYR A 261 -4.34 2.65 -10.21
CA TYR A 261 -5.30 3.02 -9.18
C TYR A 261 -6.23 4.13 -9.67
N TYR A 262 -7.51 4.00 -9.36
CA TYR A 262 -8.50 5.03 -9.66
C TYR A 262 -9.42 5.27 -8.47
N THR A 263 -9.71 6.55 -8.16
CA THR A 263 -10.62 6.96 -7.10
C THR A 263 -11.91 7.53 -7.67
N PHE A 264 -13.03 6.95 -7.30
CA PHE A 264 -14.37 7.46 -7.52
C PHE A 264 -14.82 8.26 -6.29
N PHE A 265 -14.96 9.57 -6.43
CA PHE A 265 -15.38 10.43 -5.34
C PHE A 265 -16.91 10.53 -5.24
N ASN A 266 -17.42 10.79 -4.03
CA ASN A 266 -18.81 11.13 -3.76
C ASN A 266 -19.83 10.11 -4.30
N LEU A 267 -19.69 8.84 -3.94
CA LEU A 267 -20.62 7.77 -4.34
C LEU A 267 -22.04 7.96 -3.82
N LYS A 268 -22.21 8.62 -2.69
CA LYS A 268 -23.53 9.07 -2.19
C LYS A 268 -23.76 10.49 -2.67
N LYS A 269 -24.59 10.67 -3.70
CA LYS A 269 -25.23 11.98 -3.94
C LYS A 269 -26.07 12.29 -2.71
N GLN A 270 -25.81 13.42 -2.07
CA GLN A 270 -26.71 14.02 -1.09
C GLN A 270 -28.03 14.39 -1.77
#